data_d55d53d12babaede19fa165895d21d26
#
_entry.id   d55d53d12babaede19fa165895d21d26
#
_cell.length_a   1.000
_cell.length_b   1.000
_cell.length_c   1.000
_cell.angle_alpha   90.00
_cell.angle_beta   90.00
_cell.angle_gamma   90.00
#
_symmetry.space_group_name_H-M   'P 1'
#
loop_
_entity.id
_entity.type
_entity.pdbx_description
1 polymer ?
#
loop_
_entity_poly.entity_id
_entity_poly.type
_entity_poly.pdbx_seq_one_letter_code
_entity_poly.pdbx_strand_id
1 'polypeptide(L)'
;MKTFARLIRRYVLAAVGVVLLLLFSGVALLGWLGWQEGRRLPQREYASSEIADAMLETADGLALGAAHTPQEWMDGYAWAMVLDDAGAVRWSYELPKELNHTYTAGEIARFARWYLADYPVFCWEEPYGLFVIGLPKGSLWRYSVYSSPELVLNMAGILPATALGLLLLGLALCLWLSWRGAKRLETVANGLDALAQGQSVQLPTNGFAGELAEKLNRTGAQLQAKNEMLARRDNARTQWIAEVSHDVRTPLALIMGWAEQLERDAETPAASRRKATGIRTQCEKLRTLIDDLNLTSKLEYGAQPLRRKSLRAGPLFRALVAQFCENAQEKKCEIALEQSEQSEQAMLCADRALLERLLENLLNNSIRHNPGRVSITVRTEAAGGCFCLTVADDGCGYPPAVLAAMNAPEPCENAPHILGLHVVEQIAIAHGGKAEFAQNIPQGAKAVISLPME
;
A
#
# COMPACT_ATOMS: atom_id res chain seq x y z
N MET A 1 -2.27 -1.86 7.49
CA MET A 1 -1.83 -2.83 8.52
C MET A 1 -2.48 -4.22 8.44
N LYS A 2 -3.81 -4.38 8.41
CA LYS A 2 -4.47 -5.73 8.39
C LYS A 2 -4.17 -6.59 7.15
N THR A 3 -3.98 -6.02 5.98
CA THR A 3 -3.64 -6.73 4.73
C THR A 3 -2.20 -7.24 4.74
N PHE A 4 -1.29 -6.49 5.30
CA PHE A 4 0.13 -6.79 5.40
C PHE A 4 0.40 -7.92 6.40
N ALA A 5 -0.25 -7.89 7.57
CA ALA A 5 -0.20 -8.97 8.55
C ALA A 5 -0.73 -10.30 7.98
N ARG A 6 -1.75 -10.25 7.10
CA ARG A 6 -2.27 -11.43 6.37
C ARG A 6 -1.26 -12.00 5.38
N LEU A 7 -0.51 -11.14 4.69
CA LEU A 7 0.53 -11.56 3.74
C LEU A 7 1.68 -12.26 4.46
N ILE A 8 2.20 -11.67 5.55
CA ILE A 8 3.26 -12.25 6.38
C ILE A 8 2.83 -13.61 6.93
N ARG A 9 1.61 -13.70 7.47
CA ARG A 9 1.07 -14.98 7.98
C ARG A 9 1.03 -16.05 6.90
N ARG A 10 0.70 -15.71 5.65
CA ARG A 10 0.71 -16.66 4.53
C ARG A 10 2.11 -17.13 4.17
N TYR A 11 3.10 -16.24 4.15
CA TYR A 11 4.50 -16.61 3.89
C TYR A 11 5.09 -17.48 5.01
N VAL A 12 4.82 -17.15 6.27
CA VAL A 12 5.23 -17.97 7.42
C VAL A 12 4.60 -19.36 7.35
N LEU A 13 3.29 -19.44 7.08
CA LEU A 13 2.60 -20.72 6.93
C LEU A 13 3.14 -21.53 5.74
N ALA A 14 3.45 -20.89 4.62
CA ALA A 14 4.06 -21.56 3.46
C ALA A 14 5.46 -22.09 3.80
N ALA A 15 6.30 -21.32 4.47
CA ALA A 15 7.64 -21.74 4.89
C ALA A 15 7.59 -22.92 5.88
N VAL A 16 6.70 -22.88 6.87
CA VAL A 16 6.43 -23.99 7.77
C VAL A 16 5.95 -25.23 7.01
N GLY A 17 5.02 -25.03 6.06
CA GLY A 17 4.54 -26.12 5.19
C GLY A 17 5.64 -26.79 4.37
N VAL A 18 6.58 -26.02 3.82
CA VAL A 18 7.73 -26.55 3.07
C VAL A 18 8.67 -27.34 4.01
N VAL A 19 8.97 -26.85 5.20
CA VAL A 19 9.80 -27.57 6.19
C VAL A 19 9.15 -28.89 6.60
N LEU A 20 7.84 -28.88 6.89
CA LEU A 20 7.10 -30.12 7.21
C LEU A 20 7.06 -31.11 6.04
N LEU A 21 6.90 -30.62 4.81
CA LEU A 21 6.91 -31.45 3.61
C LEU A 21 8.27 -32.09 3.39
N LEU A 22 9.37 -31.37 3.60
CA LEU A 22 10.74 -31.91 3.51
C LEU A 22 11.00 -32.98 4.58
N LEU A 23 10.54 -32.76 5.81
CA LEU A 23 10.64 -33.77 6.87
C LEU A 23 9.82 -35.01 6.56
N PHE A 24 8.58 -34.82 6.13
CA PHE A 24 7.72 -35.94 5.76
C PHE A 24 8.29 -36.72 4.56
N SER A 25 8.80 -36.02 3.54
CA SER A 25 9.44 -36.65 2.39
C SER A 25 10.70 -37.42 2.79
N GLY A 26 11.49 -36.92 3.74
CA GLY A 26 12.65 -37.61 4.29
C GLY A 26 12.27 -38.91 5.01
N VAL A 27 11.28 -38.87 5.89
CA VAL A 27 10.75 -40.05 6.58
C VAL A 27 10.14 -41.06 5.61
N ALA A 28 9.37 -40.57 4.64
CA ALA A 28 8.76 -41.42 3.60
C ALA A 28 9.83 -42.09 2.73
N LEU A 29 10.90 -41.35 2.37
CA LEU A 29 12.02 -41.89 1.62
C LEU A 29 12.76 -43.00 2.41
N LEU A 30 13.04 -42.76 3.68
CA LEU A 30 13.65 -43.79 4.55
C LEU A 30 12.75 -45.01 4.69
N GLY A 31 11.46 -44.83 4.88
CA GLY A 31 10.49 -45.91 4.92
C GLY A 31 10.41 -46.69 3.60
N TRP A 32 10.42 -45.97 2.45
CA TRP A 32 10.43 -46.60 1.12
C TRP A 32 11.74 -47.38 0.89
N LEU A 33 12.89 -46.82 1.24
CA LEU A 33 14.17 -47.54 1.15
C LEU A 33 14.17 -48.81 1.99
N GLY A 34 13.71 -48.73 3.25
CA GLY A 34 13.57 -49.90 4.11
C GLY A 34 12.60 -50.97 3.55
N TRP A 35 11.48 -50.54 2.99
CA TRP A 35 10.53 -51.44 2.34
C TRP A 35 11.10 -52.10 1.05
N GLN A 36 11.84 -51.31 0.24
CA GLN A 36 12.52 -51.81 -0.93
C GLN A 36 13.59 -52.83 -0.57
N GLU A 37 14.36 -52.58 0.49
CA GLU A 37 15.38 -53.49 1.00
C GLU A 37 14.74 -54.79 1.52
N GLY A 38 13.68 -54.70 2.29
CA GLY A 38 12.93 -55.87 2.78
C GLY A 38 12.39 -56.78 1.64
N ARG A 39 12.07 -56.20 0.45
CA ARG A 39 11.67 -56.99 -0.72
C ARG A 39 12.82 -57.63 -1.49
N ARG A 40 14.05 -57.11 -1.33
CA ARG A 40 15.25 -57.64 -1.99
C ARG A 40 15.89 -58.79 -1.21
N LEU A 41 15.61 -58.88 0.08
CA LEU A 41 16.06 -60.00 0.88
C LEU A 41 15.32 -61.27 0.36
N PRO A 42 16.05 -62.37 0.10
CA PRO A 42 15.41 -63.59 -0.30
C PRO A 42 14.30 -63.96 0.70
N GLN A 43 13.07 -64.13 0.19
CA GLN A 43 12.01 -64.67 1.02
C GLN A 43 12.39 -66.15 1.32
N ARG A 44 12.57 -66.46 2.60
CA ARG A 44 12.87 -67.79 3.06
C ARG A 44 11.63 -68.28 3.78
N GLU A 45 11.21 -69.47 3.43
CA GLU A 45 10.05 -70.05 4.07
C GLU A 45 10.36 -70.46 5.53
N TYR A 46 11.60 -70.94 5.77
CA TYR A 46 12.05 -71.38 7.09
C TYR A 46 13.29 -70.59 7.56
N ALA A 47 13.34 -70.26 8.84
CA ALA A 47 14.52 -69.65 9.42
C ALA A 47 15.67 -70.65 9.54
N SER A 48 16.95 -70.20 9.44
CA SER A 48 18.09 -71.11 9.52
C SER A 48 18.18 -71.86 10.86
N SER A 49 17.64 -71.28 11.96
CA SER A 49 17.51 -71.95 13.25
C SER A 49 16.47 -73.12 13.22
N GLU A 50 15.32 -72.88 12.55
CA GLU A 50 14.28 -73.92 12.44
C GLU A 50 14.75 -75.09 11.62
N ILE A 51 15.59 -74.84 10.60
CA ILE A 51 16.20 -75.93 9.80
C ILE A 51 17.22 -76.69 10.62
N ALA A 52 18.02 -76.02 11.46
CA ALA A 52 18.94 -76.65 12.38
C ALA A 52 18.19 -77.50 13.37
N ASP A 53 17.13 -76.98 14.02
CA ASP A 53 16.30 -77.79 14.98
C ASP A 53 15.60 -79.01 14.31
N ALA A 54 15.31 -78.93 13.01
CA ALA A 54 14.64 -79.99 12.27
C ALA A 54 15.56 -81.12 11.84
N MET A 55 16.88 -81.08 12.07
CA MET A 55 17.82 -82.14 11.80
C MET A 55 17.64 -83.30 12.79
N LEU A 56 17.57 -84.51 12.27
CA LEU A 56 17.41 -85.75 13.07
C LEU A 56 18.58 -86.68 12.84
N GLU A 57 19.01 -87.31 13.91
CA GLU A 57 20.00 -88.40 13.85
C GLU A 57 19.25 -89.70 13.56
N THR A 58 19.51 -90.32 12.44
CA THR A 58 18.91 -91.60 12.04
C THR A 58 19.93 -92.72 12.05
N ALA A 59 19.47 -93.98 11.88
CA ALA A 59 20.36 -95.13 11.85
C ALA A 59 21.38 -95.10 10.68
N ASP A 60 21.08 -94.31 9.59
CA ASP A 60 21.95 -94.18 8.44
C ASP A 60 22.75 -92.86 8.43
N GLY A 61 22.70 -92.08 9.54
CA GLY A 61 23.37 -90.80 9.66
C GLY A 61 22.38 -89.62 9.90
N LEU A 62 22.85 -88.35 9.68
CA LEU A 62 22.02 -87.13 9.83
C LEU A 62 21.12 -86.98 8.67
N ALA A 63 19.86 -86.60 8.91
CA ALA A 63 18.88 -86.31 7.87
C ALA A 63 17.99 -85.11 8.32
N LEU A 64 17.45 -84.34 7.31
CA LEU A 64 16.41 -83.33 7.55
C LEU A 64 15.08 -84.02 7.91
N GLY A 65 14.33 -83.44 8.82
CA GLY A 65 13.07 -83.97 9.27
C GLY A 65 12.09 -84.18 8.12
N ALA A 66 11.35 -85.28 8.23
CA ALA A 66 10.44 -85.75 7.16
C ALA A 66 9.17 -84.87 6.95
N ALA A 67 9.03 -83.78 7.69
CA ALA A 67 7.87 -82.88 7.57
C ALA A 67 7.78 -82.15 6.20
N HIS A 68 8.95 -81.90 5.59
CA HIS A 68 9.06 -81.26 4.27
C HIS A 68 10.17 -81.92 3.46
N THR A 69 10.14 -81.76 2.13
CA THR A 69 11.23 -82.23 1.27
C THR A 69 12.53 -81.43 1.56
N PRO A 70 13.73 -82.00 1.36
CA PRO A 70 14.97 -81.26 1.53
C PRO A 70 15.03 -79.95 0.71
N GLN A 71 14.37 -79.88 -0.47
CA GLN A 71 14.28 -78.72 -1.31
C GLN A 71 13.37 -77.62 -0.72
N GLU A 72 12.26 -78.01 -0.08
CA GLU A 72 11.39 -77.05 0.63
C GLU A 72 12.08 -76.44 1.85
N TRP A 73 12.75 -77.29 2.66
CA TRP A 73 13.55 -76.81 3.82
C TRP A 73 14.63 -75.83 3.39
N MET A 74 15.26 -76.04 2.24
CA MET A 74 16.43 -75.27 1.79
C MET A 74 16.07 -74.12 0.84
N ASP A 75 14.79 -73.83 0.67
CA ASP A 75 14.37 -72.73 -0.22
C ASP A 75 14.97 -71.37 0.23
N GLY A 76 15.59 -70.69 -0.71
CA GLY A 76 16.33 -69.44 -0.46
C GLY A 76 17.73 -69.60 0.13
N TYR A 77 18.21 -70.82 0.37
CA TYR A 77 19.59 -71.12 0.76
C TYR A 77 20.37 -71.77 -0.40
N ALA A 78 21.67 -71.59 -0.43
CA ALA A 78 22.52 -72.15 -1.49
C ALA A 78 23.04 -73.53 -1.16
N TRP A 79 23.37 -73.80 0.08
CA TRP A 79 23.92 -75.06 0.57
C TRP A 79 23.83 -75.11 2.10
N ALA A 80 23.97 -76.30 2.66
CA ALA A 80 24.15 -76.54 4.11
C ALA A 80 25.15 -77.66 4.37
N MET A 81 25.78 -77.60 5.56
CA MET A 81 26.65 -78.66 6.04
C MET A 81 26.59 -78.78 7.58
N VAL A 82 26.91 -79.93 8.09
CA VAL A 82 27.13 -80.15 9.52
C VAL A 82 28.57 -80.56 9.70
N LEU A 83 29.28 -79.88 10.62
CA LEU A 83 30.65 -80.22 11.03
C LEU A 83 30.62 -80.94 12.34
N ASP A 84 31.48 -81.96 12.47
CA ASP A 84 31.73 -82.63 13.72
C ASP A 84 32.73 -81.85 14.61
N ASP A 85 33.00 -82.37 15.81
CA ASP A 85 33.95 -81.76 16.76
C ASP A 85 35.39 -81.68 16.22
N ALA A 86 35.74 -82.53 15.22
CA ALA A 86 37.04 -82.48 14.55
C ALA A 86 37.08 -81.51 13.37
N GLY A 87 35.93 -80.83 13.03
CA GLY A 87 35.75 -79.90 11.89
C GLY A 87 35.55 -80.60 10.54
N ALA A 88 35.33 -81.93 10.52
CA ALA A 88 35.06 -82.70 9.34
C ALA A 88 33.56 -82.58 8.93
N VAL A 89 33.24 -82.53 7.63
CA VAL A 89 31.88 -82.49 7.12
C VAL A 89 31.20 -83.83 7.33
N ARG A 90 30.26 -83.92 8.28
CA ARG A 90 29.48 -85.11 8.61
C ARG A 90 28.22 -85.28 7.71
N TRP A 91 27.62 -84.16 7.28
CA TRP A 91 26.46 -84.11 6.44
C TRP A 91 26.52 -82.90 5.56
N SER A 92 25.95 -82.93 4.36
CA SER A 92 25.87 -81.80 3.44
C SER A 92 24.72 -81.87 2.52
N TYR A 93 24.19 -80.69 2.13
CA TYR A 93 23.19 -80.46 1.09
C TYR A 93 23.74 -79.46 0.08
N GLU A 94 23.79 -79.83 -1.22
CA GLU A 94 24.30 -79.00 -2.31
C GLU A 94 25.63 -78.28 -2.04
N LEU A 95 26.49 -78.86 -1.22
CA LEU A 95 27.75 -78.28 -0.82
C LEU A 95 28.73 -78.20 -2.02
N PRO A 96 29.26 -77.01 -2.35
CA PRO A 96 30.29 -76.88 -3.38
C PRO A 96 31.53 -77.77 -3.07
N LYS A 97 32.10 -78.39 -4.07
CA LYS A 97 33.24 -79.30 -3.91
C LYS A 97 34.43 -78.66 -3.20
N GLU A 98 34.64 -77.37 -3.40
CA GLU A 98 35.70 -76.53 -2.78
C GLU A 98 35.51 -76.37 -1.28
N LEU A 99 34.30 -76.52 -0.73
CA LEU A 99 33.95 -76.39 0.68
C LEU A 99 33.90 -77.74 1.40
N ASN A 100 34.06 -78.82 0.70
CA ASN A 100 34.04 -80.15 1.31
C ASN A 100 35.48 -80.59 1.76
N HIS A 101 35.94 -80.08 2.91
CA HIS A 101 37.21 -80.37 3.55
C HIS A 101 37.07 -80.25 5.07
N THR A 102 38.11 -80.69 5.83
CA THR A 102 38.15 -80.54 7.28
C THR A 102 38.56 -79.13 7.64
N TYR A 103 37.76 -78.44 8.43
CA TYR A 103 37.98 -77.09 8.90
C TYR A 103 38.71 -77.00 10.22
N THR A 104 39.69 -76.11 10.33
CA THR A 104 40.34 -75.76 11.59
C THR A 104 39.41 -74.84 12.41
N ALA A 105 39.60 -74.84 13.76
CA ALA A 105 38.84 -73.95 14.64
C ALA A 105 39.01 -72.46 14.27
N GLY A 106 40.20 -72.10 13.70
CA GLY A 106 40.42 -70.69 13.21
C GLY A 106 39.60 -70.36 11.97
N GLU A 107 39.43 -71.31 11.07
CA GLU A 107 38.61 -71.13 9.87
C GLU A 107 37.14 -71.00 10.25
N ILE A 108 36.66 -71.88 11.15
CA ILE A 108 35.28 -71.84 11.67
C ILE A 108 35.01 -70.47 12.32
N ALA A 109 35.88 -69.99 13.22
CA ALA A 109 35.72 -68.68 13.84
C ALA A 109 35.71 -67.54 12.86
N ARG A 110 36.43 -67.61 11.74
CA ARG A 110 36.46 -66.59 10.69
C ARG A 110 35.19 -66.54 9.89
N PHE A 111 34.71 -67.70 9.36
CA PHE A 111 33.53 -67.70 8.53
C PHE A 111 32.22 -67.53 9.32
N ALA A 112 32.17 -67.99 10.55
CA ALA A 112 31.05 -67.73 11.44
C ALA A 112 30.79 -66.25 11.64
N ARG A 113 31.85 -65.44 11.57
CA ARG A 113 31.77 -63.96 11.68
C ARG A 113 31.48 -63.26 10.35
N TRP A 114 31.98 -63.79 9.22
CA TRP A 114 31.98 -63.12 7.93
C TRP A 114 31.32 -63.94 6.83
N TYR A 115 32.13 -64.39 5.87
CA TYR A 115 31.73 -65.16 4.71
C TYR A 115 32.61 -66.39 4.56
N LEU A 116 32.04 -67.48 3.98
CA LEU A 116 32.80 -68.64 3.56
C LEU A 116 32.82 -68.68 2.04
N ALA A 117 33.98 -68.46 1.40
CA ALA A 117 34.14 -68.40 -0.06
C ALA A 117 33.07 -67.48 -0.73
N ASP A 118 32.90 -66.24 -0.18
CA ASP A 118 31.92 -65.23 -0.59
C ASP A 118 30.44 -65.58 -0.33
N TYR A 119 30.16 -66.70 0.30
CA TYR A 119 28.81 -67.04 0.76
C TYR A 119 28.58 -66.43 2.15
N PRO A 120 27.53 -65.65 2.37
CA PRO A 120 27.09 -65.27 3.70
C PRO A 120 26.65 -66.56 4.43
N VAL A 121 27.14 -66.81 5.64
CA VAL A 121 26.83 -68.07 6.37
C VAL A 121 26.22 -67.77 7.73
N PHE A 122 25.33 -68.64 8.18
CA PHE A 122 24.84 -68.70 9.54
C PHE A 122 25.31 -70.03 10.18
N CYS A 123 25.71 -70.02 11.44
CA CYS A 123 26.19 -71.14 12.16
C CYS A 123 25.38 -71.35 13.45
N TRP A 124 24.95 -72.54 13.70
CA TRP A 124 24.19 -72.98 14.88
C TRP A 124 24.85 -74.14 15.51
N GLU A 125 25.10 -74.05 16.81
CA GLU A 125 25.69 -75.20 17.64
C GLU A 125 24.53 -76.08 18.07
N GLU A 126 24.55 -77.31 17.64
CA GLU A 126 23.52 -78.30 17.88
C GLU A 126 24.16 -79.58 18.52
N PRO A 127 23.37 -80.44 19.19
CA PRO A 127 23.89 -81.66 19.79
C PRO A 127 24.59 -82.67 18.85
N TYR A 128 24.22 -82.56 17.54
CA TYR A 128 24.77 -83.40 16.49
C TYR A 128 25.98 -82.75 15.77
N GLY A 129 26.46 -81.55 16.19
CA GLY A 129 27.61 -80.88 15.66
C GLY A 129 27.27 -79.43 15.25
N LEU A 130 28.19 -78.71 14.54
CA LEU A 130 28.00 -77.37 14.09
C LEU A 130 27.25 -77.37 12.76
N PHE A 131 26.00 -76.93 12.78
CA PHE A 131 25.19 -76.69 11.54
C PHE A 131 25.61 -75.38 10.90
N VAL A 132 25.98 -75.44 9.63
CA VAL A 132 26.40 -74.24 8.84
C VAL A 132 25.53 -74.18 7.57
N ILE A 133 24.88 -73.07 7.36
CA ILE A 133 24.03 -72.85 6.17
C ILE A 133 24.49 -71.63 5.42
N GLY A 134 24.65 -71.76 4.11
CA GLY A 134 25.13 -70.70 3.22
C GLY A 134 24.02 -70.10 2.38
N LEU A 135 24.04 -68.81 2.28
CA LEU A 135 23.18 -68.03 1.41
C LEU A 135 23.81 -67.87 0.01
N PRO A 136 23.04 -67.57 -1.04
CA PRO A 136 23.60 -67.22 -2.34
C PRO A 136 24.64 -66.08 -2.27
N LYS A 137 25.68 -66.16 -3.11
CA LYS A 137 26.73 -65.11 -3.14
C LYS A 137 26.12 -63.76 -3.45
N GLY A 138 26.51 -62.72 -2.73
CA GLY A 138 26.03 -61.35 -2.90
C GLY A 138 24.59 -61.07 -2.42
N SER A 139 23.90 -62.06 -1.79
CA SER A 139 22.54 -61.89 -1.27
C SER A 139 22.45 -61.09 0.00
N LEU A 140 23.52 -61.00 0.76
CA LEU A 140 23.58 -60.26 2.03
C LEU A 140 24.92 -59.57 2.18
N TRP A 141 24.92 -58.26 2.47
CA TRP A 141 26.09 -57.50 2.85
C TRP A 141 26.21 -57.48 4.38
N ARG A 142 27.29 -57.98 4.90
CA ARG A 142 27.55 -58.00 6.34
C ARG A 142 28.67 -57.02 6.69
N TYR A 143 28.42 -56.12 7.63
CA TYR A 143 29.45 -55.23 8.16
C TYR A 143 29.39 -55.20 9.68
N SER A 144 30.57 -55.04 10.33
CA SER A 144 30.64 -55.00 11.77
C SER A 144 30.61 -53.58 12.28
N VAL A 145 29.51 -53.16 12.92
CA VAL A 145 29.42 -51.94 13.68
C VAL A 145 29.36 -52.29 15.15
N TYR A 146 30.36 -51.87 15.88
CA TYR A 146 30.37 -52.01 17.33
C TYR A 146 29.84 -50.74 17.96
N SER A 147 28.83 -50.85 18.78
CA SER A 147 28.19 -49.75 19.46
C SER A 147 28.01 -50.09 20.93
N SER A 148 28.07 -49.10 21.81
CA SER A 148 27.73 -49.32 23.21
C SER A 148 26.24 -49.64 23.35
N PRO A 149 25.84 -50.56 24.26
CA PRO A 149 24.43 -50.88 24.50
C PRO A 149 23.62 -49.61 24.87
N GLU A 150 24.22 -48.69 25.62
CA GLU A 150 23.60 -47.42 25.99
C GLU A 150 23.27 -46.55 24.77
N LEU A 151 24.16 -46.50 23.77
CA LEU A 151 23.89 -45.75 22.54
C LEU A 151 22.69 -46.34 21.80
N VAL A 152 22.62 -47.66 21.65
CA VAL A 152 21.53 -48.36 20.96
C VAL A 152 20.20 -48.14 21.67
N LEU A 153 20.18 -48.28 22.99
CA LEU A 153 18.98 -48.07 23.80
C LEU A 153 18.50 -46.59 23.77
N ASN A 154 19.44 -45.65 23.71
CA ASN A 154 19.14 -44.24 23.68
C ASN A 154 18.84 -43.72 22.27
N MET A 155 19.11 -44.44 21.19
CA MET A 155 18.84 -44.02 19.82
C MET A 155 17.36 -43.67 19.60
N ALA A 156 16.44 -44.40 20.20
CA ALA A 156 15.01 -44.16 20.14
C ALA A 156 14.61 -42.76 20.69
N GLY A 157 15.40 -42.21 21.62
CA GLY A 157 15.17 -40.84 22.14
C GLY A 157 16.01 -39.77 21.45
N ILE A 158 17.25 -40.09 21.07
CA ILE A 158 18.18 -39.12 20.45
C ILE A 158 17.69 -38.69 19.03
N LEU A 159 17.25 -39.64 18.20
CA LEU A 159 16.80 -39.35 16.83
C LEU A 159 15.60 -38.40 16.78
N PRO A 160 14.49 -38.64 17.51
CA PRO A 160 13.39 -37.69 17.51
C PRO A 160 13.74 -36.35 18.16
N ALA A 161 14.60 -36.34 19.20
CA ALA A 161 15.04 -35.10 19.83
C ALA A 161 15.88 -34.22 18.88
N THR A 162 16.81 -34.82 18.13
CA THR A 162 17.60 -34.08 17.13
C THR A 162 16.74 -33.59 15.97
N ALA A 163 15.79 -34.41 15.50
CA ALA A 163 14.83 -34.00 14.46
C ALA A 163 13.97 -32.82 14.92
N LEU A 164 13.46 -32.85 16.15
CA LEU A 164 12.71 -31.75 16.76
C LEU A 164 13.57 -30.48 16.90
N GLY A 165 14.84 -30.64 17.36
CA GLY A 165 15.77 -29.50 17.45
C GLY A 165 16.03 -28.83 16.11
N LEU A 166 16.24 -29.58 15.05
CA LEU A 166 16.43 -29.07 13.70
C LEU A 166 15.15 -28.37 13.17
N LEU A 167 13.97 -28.92 13.45
CA LEU A 167 12.69 -28.32 13.11
C LEU A 167 12.50 -26.97 13.81
N LEU A 168 12.75 -26.90 15.11
CA LEU A 168 12.64 -25.66 15.87
C LEU A 168 13.64 -24.59 15.40
N LEU A 169 14.87 -24.99 15.07
CA LEU A 169 15.89 -24.09 14.52
C LEU A 169 15.45 -23.54 13.14
N GLY A 170 14.93 -24.40 12.27
CA GLY A 170 14.39 -23.99 10.96
C GLY A 170 13.22 -23.03 11.10
N LEU A 171 12.29 -23.31 12.01
CA LEU A 171 11.17 -22.43 12.31
C LEU A 171 11.63 -21.07 12.84
N ALA A 172 12.57 -21.05 13.79
CA ALA A 172 13.14 -19.81 14.33
C ALA A 172 13.81 -18.96 13.24
N LEU A 173 14.56 -19.59 12.34
CA LEU A 173 15.21 -18.92 11.21
C LEU A 173 14.16 -18.33 10.23
N CYS A 174 13.12 -19.08 9.89
CA CYS A 174 12.02 -18.59 9.05
C CYS A 174 11.29 -17.41 9.68
N LEU A 175 10.99 -17.47 10.97
CA LEU A 175 10.35 -16.38 11.69
C LEU A 175 11.24 -15.13 11.73
N TRP A 176 12.53 -15.28 11.98
CA TRP A 176 13.48 -14.17 11.97
C TRP A 176 13.61 -13.50 10.61
N LEU A 177 13.72 -14.28 9.53
CA LEU A 177 13.77 -13.77 8.16
C LEU A 177 12.47 -13.04 7.78
N SER A 178 11.31 -13.61 8.14
CA SER A 178 9.99 -13.02 7.89
C SER A 178 9.82 -11.70 8.63
N TRP A 179 10.21 -11.65 9.91
CA TRP A 179 10.15 -10.40 10.70
C TRP A 179 11.05 -9.30 10.14
N ARG A 180 12.27 -9.67 9.73
CA ARG A 180 13.21 -8.75 9.10
C ARG A 180 12.70 -8.21 7.74
N GLY A 181 12.05 -9.05 6.94
CA GLY A 181 11.41 -8.65 5.68
C GLY A 181 10.21 -7.73 5.92
N ALA A 182 9.37 -8.05 6.90
CA ALA A 182 8.20 -7.28 7.28
C ALA A 182 8.53 -5.84 7.68
N LYS A 183 9.55 -5.67 8.52
CA LYS A 183 9.98 -4.35 9.00
C LYS A 183 10.44 -3.42 7.85
N ARG A 184 11.07 -3.98 6.82
CA ARG A 184 11.50 -3.21 5.64
C ARG A 184 10.33 -2.79 4.74
N LEU A 185 9.32 -3.64 4.59
CA LEU A 185 8.10 -3.31 3.84
C LEU A 185 7.25 -2.26 4.57
N GLU A 186 7.23 -2.28 5.90
CA GLU A 186 6.57 -1.24 6.70
C GLU A 186 7.20 0.14 6.44
N THR A 187 8.53 0.21 6.33
CA THR A 187 9.25 1.46 5.99
C THR A 187 8.81 2.01 4.62
N VAL A 188 8.63 1.13 3.62
CA VAL A 188 8.17 1.53 2.27
C VAL A 188 6.69 1.98 2.30
N ALA A 189 5.84 1.28 3.06
CA ALA A 189 4.43 1.64 3.22
C ALA A 189 4.28 3.02 3.88
N ASN A 190 5.04 3.28 4.96
CA ASN A 190 5.05 4.58 5.63
C ASN A 190 5.58 5.69 4.70
N GLY A 191 6.55 5.39 3.85
CA GLY A 191 7.05 6.30 2.83
C GLY A 191 5.97 6.65 1.78
N LEU A 192 5.13 5.70 1.40
CA LEU A 192 4.01 5.96 0.48
C LEU A 192 2.95 6.88 1.12
N ASP A 193 2.63 6.65 2.40
CA ASP A 193 1.70 7.50 3.15
C ASP A 193 2.25 8.93 3.31
N ALA A 194 3.55 9.08 3.57
CA ALA A 194 4.22 10.38 3.63
C ALA A 194 4.21 11.10 2.26
N LEU A 195 4.43 10.38 1.14
CA LEU A 195 4.30 10.93 -0.20
C LEU A 195 2.87 11.39 -0.52
N ALA A 196 1.85 10.62 -0.09
CA ALA A 196 0.45 10.99 -0.26
C ALA A 196 0.10 12.27 0.53
N GLN A 197 0.83 12.58 1.61
CA GLN A 197 0.70 13.81 2.38
C GLN A 197 1.58 14.96 1.85
N GLY A 198 2.22 14.78 0.71
CA GLY A 198 3.07 15.80 0.09
C GLY A 198 4.46 15.98 0.72
N GLN A 199 4.88 15.06 1.58
CA GLN A 199 6.20 15.11 2.22
C GLN A 199 7.27 14.50 1.33
N SER A 200 8.49 15.04 1.39
CA SER A 200 9.64 14.45 0.70
C SER A 200 10.08 13.16 1.40
N VAL A 201 10.28 12.10 0.63
CA VAL A 201 10.66 10.79 1.16
C VAL A 201 11.99 10.35 0.56
N GLN A 202 12.93 9.92 1.41
CA GLN A 202 14.15 9.25 1.02
C GLN A 202 14.24 7.89 1.73
N LEU A 203 13.90 6.83 1.03
CA LEU A 203 13.93 5.46 1.53
C LEU A 203 15.28 4.82 1.21
N PRO A 204 15.83 3.99 2.11
CA PRO A 204 17.06 3.24 1.85
C PRO A 204 16.81 2.20 0.73
N THR A 205 17.68 2.20 -0.28
CA THR A 205 17.54 1.36 -1.48
C THR A 205 18.18 -0.03 -1.34
N ASN A 206 18.67 -0.39 -0.15
CA ASN A 206 19.37 -1.65 0.08
C ASN A 206 18.41 -2.79 0.46
N GLY A 207 18.56 -3.97 -0.17
CA GLY A 207 17.87 -5.20 0.20
C GLY A 207 16.64 -5.51 -0.63
N PHE A 208 15.79 -6.45 -0.17
CA PHE A 208 14.66 -7.02 -0.90
C PHE A 208 13.65 -5.99 -1.44
N ALA A 209 13.43 -4.89 -0.73
CA ALA A 209 12.54 -3.81 -1.15
C ALA A 209 13.27 -2.65 -1.84
N GLY A 210 14.56 -2.79 -2.16
CA GLY A 210 15.41 -1.72 -2.69
C GLY A 210 14.91 -1.13 -3.99
N GLU A 211 14.53 -1.97 -4.96
CA GLU A 211 13.99 -1.52 -6.25
C GLU A 211 12.67 -0.73 -6.09
N LEU A 212 11.81 -1.17 -5.16
CA LEU A 212 10.56 -0.46 -4.87
C LEU A 212 10.83 0.88 -4.18
N ALA A 213 11.77 0.91 -3.24
CA ALA A 213 12.21 2.14 -2.58
C ALA A 213 12.82 3.14 -3.57
N GLU A 214 13.62 2.67 -4.52
CA GLU A 214 14.21 3.50 -5.59
C GLU A 214 13.12 4.11 -6.49
N LYS A 215 12.17 3.30 -6.94
CA LYS A 215 11.02 3.79 -7.74
C LYS A 215 10.21 4.83 -6.96
N LEU A 216 9.99 4.59 -5.67
CA LEU A 216 9.26 5.53 -4.80
C LEU A 216 10.02 6.86 -4.62
N ASN A 217 11.32 6.80 -4.36
CA ASN A 217 12.20 7.98 -4.27
C ASN A 217 12.19 8.79 -5.58
N ARG A 218 12.28 8.11 -6.72
CA ARG A 218 12.23 8.74 -8.05
C ARG A 218 10.88 9.41 -8.31
N THR A 219 9.77 8.73 -7.99
CA THR A 219 8.42 9.29 -8.13
C THR A 219 8.21 10.49 -7.22
N GLY A 220 8.71 10.41 -5.97
CA GLY A 220 8.68 11.52 -5.02
C GLY A 220 9.43 12.75 -5.51
N ALA A 221 10.65 12.56 -6.01
CA ALA A 221 11.44 13.64 -6.60
C ALA A 221 10.76 14.27 -7.83
N GLN A 222 10.14 13.45 -8.70
CA GLN A 222 9.38 13.95 -9.85
C GLN A 222 8.15 14.75 -9.45
N LEU A 223 7.42 14.28 -8.42
CA LEU A 223 6.25 14.99 -7.89
C LEU A 223 6.65 16.32 -7.28
N GLN A 224 7.71 16.34 -6.49
CA GLN A 224 8.25 17.56 -5.90
C GLN A 224 8.69 18.57 -6.97
N ALA A 225 9.45 18.13 -7.99
CA ALA A 225 9.88 18.98 -9.09
C ALA A 225 8.68 19.57 -9.88
N LYS A 226 7.62 18.78 -10.10
CA LYS A 226 6.38 19.27 -10.73
C LYS A 226 5.69 20.31 -9.86
N ASN A 227 5.57 20.08 -8.55
CA ASN A 227 4.94 21.03 -7.63
C ASN A 227 5.72 22.34 -7.58
N GLU A 228 7.06 22.30 -7.52
CA GLU A 228 7.91 23.49 -7.60
C GLU A 228 7.75 24.22 -8.93
N MET A 229 7.66 23.50 -10.04
CA MET A 229 7.43 24.12 -11.37
C MET A 229 6.06 24.80 -11.44
N LEU A 230 4.99 24.17 -10.93
CA LEU A 230 3.67 24.76 -10.83
C LEU A 230 3.69 26.04 -9.98
N ALA A 231 4.30 25.97 -8.78
CA ALA A 231 4.41 27.13 -7.91
C ALA A 231 5.20 28.29 -8.55
N ARG A 232 6.29 28.00 -9.27
CA ARG A 232 7.06 29.01 -10.02
C ARG A 232 6.22 29.63 -11.14
N ARG A 233 5.48 28.82 -11.89
CA ARG A 233 4.59 29.30 -12.95
C ARG A 233 3.50 30.21 -12.41
N ASP A 234 2.88 29.83 -11.29
CA ASP A 234 1.80 30.59 -10.66
C ASP A 234 2.30 31.91 -10.07
N ASN A 235 3.47 31.90 -9.44
CA ASN A 235 4.15 33.12 -8.99
C ASN A 235 4.51 34.06 -10.15
N ALA A 236 5.08 33.52 -11.24
CA ALA A 236 5.43 34.30 -12.42
C ALA A 236 4.19 34.93 -13.06
N ARG A 237 3.05 34.21 -13.13
CA ARG A 237 1.78 34.73 -13.63
C ARG A 237 1.24 35.87 -12.78
N THR A 238 1.27 35.72 -11.45
CA THR A 238 0.82 36.75 -10.51
C THR A 238 1.69 38.01 -10.63
N GLN A 239 3.01 37.83 -10.71
CA GLN A 239 3.93 38.95 -10.87
C GLN A 239 3.72 39.65 -12.23
N TRP A 240 3.58 38.90 -13.32
CA TRP A 240 3.32 39.48 -14.65
C TRP A 240 2.05 40.30 -14.67
N ILE A 241 0.92 39.84 -14.10
CA ILE A 241 -0.33 40.59 -13.99
C ILE A 241 -0.11 41.88 -13.17
N ALA A 242 0.66 41.83 -12.08
CA ALA A 242 0.96 42.99 -11.26
C ALA A 242 1.78 44.06 -12.05
N GLU A 243 2.78 43.62 -12.82
CA GLU A 243 3.61 44.49 -13.66
C GLU A 243 2.78 45.15 -14.78
N VAL A 244 2.02 44.34 -15.53
CA VAL A 244 1.12 44.86 -16.58
C VAL A 244 0.07 45.83 -16.01
N SER A 245 -0.48 45.51 -14.83
CA SER A 245 -1.44 46.43 -14.15
C SER A 245 -0.80 47.77 -13.78
N HIS A 246 0.45 47.77 -13.34
CA HIS A 246 1.20 49.00 -13.06
C HIS A 246 1.45 49.82 -14.35
N ASP A 247 1.91 49.17 -15.41
CA ASP A 247 2.29 49.81 -16.67
C ASP A 247 1.09 50.38 -17.44
N VAL A 248 -0.10 49.80 -17.27
CA VAL A 248 -1.35 50.31 -17.81
C VAL A 248 -1.91 51.44 -16.96
N ARG A 249 -1.76 51.43 -15.63
CA ARG A 249 -2.27 52.45 -14.72
C ARG A 249 -1.66 53.82 -15.00
N THR A 250 -0.37 53.90 -15.33
CA THR A 250 0.35 55.16 -15.59
C THR A 250 -0.20 55.91 -16.79
N PRO A 251 -0.29 55.40 -18.03
CA PRO A 251 -0.89 56.08 -19.15
C PRO A 251 -2.38 56.40 -18.94
N LEU A 252 -3.11 55.52 -18.22
CA LEU A 252 -4.51 55.73 -17.89
C LEU A 252 -4.72 56.95 -17.02
N ALA A 253 -3.84 57.15 -16.00
CA ALA A 253 -3.86 58.31 -15.13
C ALA A 253 -3.59 59.64 -15.90
N LEU A 254 -2.69 59.60 -16.88
CA LEU A 254 -2.43 60.75 -17.77
C LEU A 254 -3.65 61.12 -18.60
N ILE A 255 -4.30 60.10 -19.24
CA ILE A 255 -5.50 60.32 -20.05
C ILE A 255 -6.66 60.88 -19.21
N MET A 256 -6.81 60.33 -17.98
CA MET A 256 -7.78 60.88 -16.99
C MET A 256 -7.51 62.33 -16.66
N GLY A 257 -6.26 62.69 -16.39
CA GLY A 257 -5.85 64.05 -16.05
C GLY A 257 -6.16 65.03 -17.20
N TRP A 258 -5.85 64.65 -18.43
CA TRP A 258 -6.19 65.48 -19.59
C TRP A 258 -7.71 65.62 -19.78
N ALA A 259 -8.46 64.55 -19.59
CA ALA A 259 -9.93 64.59 -19.68
C ALA A 259 -10.52 65.51 -18.61
N GLU A 260 -9.99 65.45 -17.37
CA GLU A 260 -10.39 66.32 -16.25
C GLU A 260 -10.06 67.80 -16.51
N GLN A 261 -8.90 68.11 -17.10
CA GLN A 261 -8.56 69.46 -17.54
C GLN A 261 -9.54 70.01 -18.53
N LEU A 262 -9.91 69.24 -19.57
CA LEU A 262 -10.91 69.61 -20.58
C LEU A 262 -12.32 69.80 -20.00
N GLU A 263 -12.69 69.03 -18.96
CA GLU A 263 -13.96 69.20 -18.25
C GLU A 263 -14.03 70.51 -17.46
N ARG A 264 -12.91 70.87 -16.82
CA ARG A 264 -12.84 72.09 -15.97
C ARG A 264 -12.59 73.40 -16.74
N ASP A 265 -12.07 73.30 -17.95
CA ASP A 265 -11.78 74.47 -18.77
C ASP A 265 -13.07 75.14 -19.25
N ALA A 266 -13.25 76.42 -18.86
CA ALA A 266 -14.42 77.21 -19.18
C ALA A 266 -14.54 77.53 -20.68
N GLU A 267 -13.43 77.55 -21.41
CA GLU A 267 -13.40 77.86 -22.86
C GLU A 267 -13.74 76.59 -23.73
N THR A 268 -13.73 75.38 -23.13
CA THR A 268 -14.04 74.18 -23.87
C THR A 268 -15.53 74.12 -24.28
N PRO A 269 -15.84 73.86 -25.58
CA PRO A 269 -17.22 73.73 -26.05
C PRO A 269 -17.95 72.59 -25.31
N ALA A 270 -19.25 72.76 -25.03
CA ALA A 270 -20.09 71.79 -24.32
C ALA A 270 -20.08 70.37 -24.92
N ALA A 271 -19.96 70.27 -26.23
CA ALA A 271 -19.83 68.98 -26.91
C ALA A 271 -18.50 68.29 -26.61
N SER A 272 -17.39 69.02 -26.56
CA SER A 272 -16.06 68.49 -26.20
C SER A 272 -15.97 68.12 -24.73
N ARG A 273 -16.59 68.96 -23.84
CA ARG A 273 -16.69 68.69 -22.41
C ARG A 273 -17.41 67.34 -22.12
N ARG A 274 -18.55 67.08 -22.84
CA ARG A 274 -19.26 65.80 -22.76
C ARG A 274 -18.39 64.61 -23.20
N LYS A 275 -17.57 64.78 -24.27
CA LYS A 275 -16.63 63.76 -24.72
C LYS A 275 -15.53 63.52 -23.65
N ALA A 276 -15.01 64.56 -23.03
CA ALA A 276 -14.03 64.43 -21.96
C ALA A 276 -14.59 63.68 -20.76
N THR A 277 -15.82 63.95 -20.33
CA THR A 277 -16.52 63.19 -19.28
C THR A 277 -16.67 61.70 -19.69
N GLY A 278 -17.01 61.44 -20.98
CA GLY A 278 -17.06 60.08 -21.49
C GLY A 278 -15.71 59.33 -21.41
N ILE A 279 -14.61 60.01 -21.80
CA ILE A 279 -13.25 59.47 -21.73
C ILE A 279 -12.88 59.17 -20.26
N ARG A 280 -13.07 60.10 -19.35
CA ARG A 280 -12.79 59.92 -17.92
C ARG A 280 -13.56 58.73 -17.36
N THR A 281 -14.85 58.63 -17.65
CA THR A 281 -15.69 57.51 -17.20
C THR A 281 -15.19 56.15 -17.72
N GLN A 282 -14.74 56.09 -18.99
CA GLN A 282 -14.17 54.83 -19.52
C GLN A 282 -12.82 54.51 -18.88
N CYS A 283 -11.98 55.50 -18.60
CA CYS A 283 -10.71 55.30 -17.90
C CYS A 283 -10.91 54.79 -16.48
N GLU A 284 -11.90 55.32 -15.74
CA GLU A 284 -12.29 54.83 -14.41
C GLU A 284 -12.72 53.34 -14.44
N LYS A 285 -13.51 52.97 -15.44
CA LYS A 285 -13.91 51.56 -15.67
C LYS A 285 -12.70 50.67 -15.92
N LEU A 286 -11.78 51.08 -16.81
CA LEU A 286 -10.57 50.34 -17.12
C LEU A 286 -9.69 50.16 -15.87
N ARG A 287 -9.54 51.20 -15.06
CA ARG A 287 -8.81 51.14 -13.79
C ARG A 287 -9.42 50.12 -12.86
N THR A 288 -10.73 50.12 -12.69
CA THR A 288 -11.44 49.15 -11.85
C THR A 288 -11.23 47.72 -12.36
N LEU A 289 -11.32 47.49 -13.67
CA LEU A 289 -11.08 46.17 -14.26
C LEU A 289 -9.66 45.64 -14.02
N ILE A 290 -8.66 46.54 -14.13
CA ILE A 290 -7.25 46.19 -13.87
C ILE A 290 -7.02 45.85 -12.37
N ASP A 291 -7.63 46.66 -11.50
CA ASP A 291 -7.52 46.44 -10.03
C ASP A 291 -8.24 45.12 -9.62
N ASP A 292 -9.39 44.81 -10.24
CA ASP A 292 -10.10 43.54 -10.03
C ASP A 292 -9.32 42.36 -10.56
N LEU A 293 -8.71 42.44 -11.76
CA LEU A 293 -7.89 41.39 -12.33
C LEU A 293 -6.66 41.08 -11.44
N ASN A 294 -6.01 42.12 -10.96
CA ASN A 294 -4.84 41.99 -10.05
C ASN A 294 -5.26 41.38 -8.71
N LEU A 295 -6.38 41.81 -8.13
CA LEU A 295 -6.88 41.25 -6.87
C LEU A 295 -7.26 39.78 -7.03
N THR A 296 -8.03 39.44 -8.07
CA THR A 296 -8.45 38.04 -8.36
C THR A 296 -7.24 37.15 -8.52
N SER A 297 -6.25 37.53 -9.33
CA SER A 297 -5.03 36.78 -9.50
C SER A 297 -4.29 36.56 -8.19
N LYS A 298 -4.16 37.57 -7.35
CA LYS A 298 -3.50 37.43 -6.04
C LYS A 298 -4.27 36.53 -5.07
N LEU A 299 -5.60 36.55 -5.10
CA LEU A 299 -6.44 35.69 -4.26
C LEU A 299 -6.39 34.25 -4.75
N GLU A 300 -6.51 34.02 -6.06
CA GLU A 300 -6.48 32.70 -6.69
C GLU A 300 -5.19 31.93 -6.40
N TYR A 301 -4.05 32.62 -6.43
CA TYR A 301 -2.74 32.00 -6.18
C TYR A 301 -2.22 32.16 -4.74
N GLY A 302 -3.07 32.62 -3.80
CA GLY A 302 -2.70 32.77 -2.38
C GLY A 302 -1.64 33.85 -2.12
N ALA A 303 -1.40 34.75 -3.08
CA ALA A 303 -0.40 35.80 -2.99
C ALA A 303 -0.92 37.07 -2.28
N GLN A 304 -2.21 37.13 -1.94
CA GLN A 304 -2.84 38.22 -1.21
C GLN A 304 -2.72 37.97 0.31
N PRO A 305 -1.94 38.75 1.07
CA PRO A 305 -1.91 38.63 2.52
C PRO A 305 -3.25 39.14 3.10
N LEU A 306 -3.99 38.26 3.77
CA LEU A 306 -5.26 38.60 4.41
C LEU A 306 -5.01 39.24 5.77
N ARG A 307 -5.55 40.45 5.99
CA ARG A 307 -5.51 41.14 7.27
C ARG A 307 -6.76 40.81 8.09
N ARG A 308 -6.89 39.54 8.44
CA ARG A 308 -8.05 39.04 9.20
C ARG A 308 -8.06 39.66 10.62
N LYS A 309 -9.25 40.10 11.01
CA LYS A 309 -9.54 40.59 12.38
C LYS A 309 -10.88 39.99 12.80
N SER A 310 -11.06 39.80 14.11
CA SER A 310 -12.36 39.46 14.66
C SER A 310 -13.27 40.68 14.60
N LEU A 311 -14.35 40.60 13.83
CA LEU A 311 -15.27 41.71 13.50
C LEU A 311 -16.70 41.30 13.84
N ARG A 312 -17.46 42.22 14.46
CA ARG A 312 -18.91 42.00 14.60
C ARG A 312 -19.60 42.26 13.29
N ALA A 313 -20.32 41.23 12.76
CA ALA A 313 -20.93 41.29 11.46
C ALA A 313 -22.04 42.36 11.34
N GLY A 314 -22.94 42.45 12.30
CA GLY A 314 -24.04 43.41 12.28
C GLY A 314 -23.60 44.87 12.11
N PRO A 315 -22.78 45.43 13.02
CA PRO A 315 -22.26 46.81 12.87
C PRO A 315 -21.43 47.00 11.60
N LEU A 316 -20.67 45.95 11.17
CA LEU A 316 -19.84 46.02 9.96
C LEU A 316 -20.73 46.24 8.70
N PHE A 317 -21.67 45.34 8.45
CA PHE A 317 -22.49 45.41 7.24
C PHE A 317 -23.41 46.65 7.29
N ARG A 318 -23.90 47.09 8.44
CA ARG A 318 -24.66 48.36 8.58
C ARG A 318 -23.82 49.55 8.16
N ALA A 319 -22.55 49.62 8.63
CA ALA A 319 -21.64 50.69 8.23
C ALA A 319 -21.31 50.67 6.74
N LEU A 320 -21.04 49.48 6.16
CA LEU A 320 -20.73 49.34 4.73
C LEU A 320 -21.89 49.72 3.85
N VAL A 321 -23.12 49.31 4.16
CA VAL A 321 -24.32 49.69 3.42
C VAL A 321 -24.57 51.19 3.53
N ALA A 322 -24.47 51.79 4.74
CA ALA A 322 -24.63 53.23 4.93
C ALA A 322 -23.62 54.04 4.10
N GLN A 323 -22.34 53.65 4.17
CA GLN A 323 -21.25 54.30 3.41
C GLN A 323 -21.52 54.22 1.87
N PHE A 324 -22.03 53.05 1.38
CA PHE A 324 -22.37 52.90 -0.01
C PHE A 324 -23.55 53.81 -0.42
N CYS A 325 -24.61 53.92 0.42
CA CYS A 325 -25.76 54.80 0.18
C CYS A 325 -25.34 56.26 0.14
N GLU A 326 -24.45 56.74 1.03
CA GLU A 326 -23.92 58.12 0.98
C GLU A 326 -23.21 58.43 -0.34
N ASN A 327 -22.39 57.49 -0.83
CA ASN A 327 -21.68 57.64 -2.11
C ASN A 327 -22.59 57.45 -3.34
N ALA A 328 -23.79 56.90 -3.19
CA ALA A 328 -24.70 56.55 -4.24
C ALA A 328 -25.92 57.50 -4.36
N GLN A 329 -25.91 58.63 -3.70
CA GLN A 329 -27.06 59.55 -3.65
C GLN A 329 -27.61 60.03 -5.01
N GLU A 330 -26.81 59.98 -6.08
CA GLU A 330 -27.26 60.26 -7.47
C GLU A 330 -27.82 59.03 -8.20
N LYS A 331 -27.71 57.83 -7.60
CA LYS A 331 -28.15 56.58 -8.26
C LYS A 331 -29.62 56.30 -7.92
N LYS A 332 -30.43 55.96 -8.93
CA LYS A 332 -31.85 55.60 -8.79
C LYS A 332 -32.01 54.19 -8.20
N CYS A 333 -31.54 53.99 -6.96
CA CYS A 333 -31.68 52.71 -6.26
C CYS A 333 -32.19 52.92 -4.84
N GLU A 334 -32.93 51.93 -4.35
CA GLU A 334 -33.39 51.84 -2.97
C GLU A 334 -32.73 50.61 -2.33
N ILE A 335 -32.04 50.77 -1.20
CA ILE A 335 -31.30 49.67 -0.57
C ILE A 335 -31.90 49.44 0.83
N ALA A 336 -32.41 48.26 1.08
CA ALA A 336 -32.90 47.81 2.37
C ALA A 336 -31.89 46.86 3.00
N LEU A 337 -31.59 47.05 4.30
CA LEU A 337 -30.77 46.14 5.08
C LEU A 337 -31.66 45.39 6.10
N GLU A 338 -31.70 44.07 5.97
CA GLU A 338 -32.41 43.15 6.88
C GLU A 338 -31.38 42.33 7.63
N GLN A 339 -31.37 42.43 8.97
CA GLN A 339 -30.43 41.69 9.81
C GLN A 339 -31.21 40.86 10.81
N SER A 340 -30.87 39.54 10.91
CA SER A 340 -31.40 38.69 11.97
C SER A 340 -30.69 39.02 13.31
N GLU A 341 -31.35 38.84 14.42
CA GLU A 341 -30.81 39.08 15.77
C GLU A 341 -29.51 38.29 15.98
N GLN A 342 -29.45 37.06 15.48
CA GLN A 342 -28.26 36.20 15.55
C GLN A 342 -27.11 36.74 14.69
N SER A 343 -27.38 37.26 13.49
CA SER A 343 -26.37 37.84 12.59
C SER A 343 -25.80 39.14 13.13
N GLU A 344 -26.58 39.90 13.88
CA GLU A 344 -26.13 41.16 14.50
C GLU A 344 -25.02 40.94 15.52
N GLN A 345 -25.03 39.82 16.24
CA GLN A 345 -24.03 39.46 17.25
C GLN A 345 -22.92 38.56 16.70
N ALA A 346 -23.05 38.02 15.47
CA ALA A 346 -22.10 37.10 14.88
C ALA A 346 -20.69 37.71 14.79
N MET A 347 -19.68 36.87 15.10
CA MET A 347 -18.27 37.24 14.99
C MET A 347 -17.67 36.57 13.76
N LEU A 348 -16.96 37.38 12.94
CA LEU A 348 -16.29 36.95 11.73
C LEU A 348 -14.79 37.20 11.83
N CYS A 349 -13.97 36.21 11.54
CA CYS A 349 -12.54 36.40 11.35
C CYS A 349 -12.25 36.78 9.89
N ALA A 350 -12.31 38.05 9.57
CA ALA A 350 -12.31 38.53 8.18
C ALA A 350 -11.46 39.76 7.93
N ASP A 351 -11.11 40.01 6.67
CA ASP A 351 -10.50 41.22 6.17
C ASP A 351 -11.60 42.21 5.76
N ARG A 352 -11.74 43.29 6.53
CA ARG A 352 -12.76 44.34 6.35
C ARG A 352 -12.73 44.90 4.91
N ALA A 353 -11.55 45.24 4.39
CA ALA A 353 -11.42 45.88 3.09
C ALA A 353 -11.87 44.96 1.94
N LEU A 354 -11.62 43.66 2.08
CA LEU A 354 -12.09 42.68 1.11
C LEU A 354 -13.60 42.46 1.22
N LEU A 355 -14.20 42.44 2.40
CA LEU A 355 -15.66 42.38 2.54
C LEU A 355 -16.36 43.62 2.01
N GLU A 356 -15.80 44.81 2.19
CA GLU A 356 -16.26 46.05 1.57
C GLU A 356 -16.25 45.95 0.04
N ARG A 357 -15.12 45.48 -0.54
CA ARG A 357 -15.01 45.27 -2.00
C ARG A 357 -16.02 44.25 -2.52
N LEU A 358 -16.23 43.15 -1.77
CA LEU A 358 -17.23 42.14 -2.10
C LEU A 358 -18.66 42.75 -2.18
N LEU A 359 -19.06 43.50 -1.13
CA LEU A 359 -20.36 44.11 -1.07
C LEU A 359 -20.54 45.21 -2.16
N GLU A 360 -19.53 46.05 -2.37
CA GLU A 360 -19.52 47.06 -3.44
C GLU A 360 -19.70 46.42 -4.83
N ASN A 361 -19.01 45.32 -5.11
CA ASN A 361 -19.16 44.61 -6.38
C ASN A 361 -20.57 44.10 -6.59
N LEU A 362 -21.20 43.52 -5.56
CA LEU A 362 -22.59 43.03 -5.67
C LEU A 362 -23.58 44.19 -5.87
N LEU A 363 -23.50 45.27 -5.07
CA LEU A 363 -24.38 46.42 -5.15
C LEU A 363 -24.22 47.17 -6.49
N ASN A 364 -22.98 47.42 -6.92
CA ASN A 364 -22.69 48.02 -8.20
C ASN A 364 -23.17 47.17 -9.38
N ASN A 365 -23.11 45.84 -9.27
CA ASN A 365 -23.63 44.94 -10.30
C ASN A 365 -25.15 45.11 -10.46
N SER A 366 -25.90 45.11 -9.37
CA SER A 366 -27.36 45.33 -9.37
C SER A 366 -27.73 46.69 -9.95
N ILE A 367 -26.98 47.76 -9.63
CA ILE A 367 -27.27 49.11 -10.19
C ILE A 367 -26.91 49.21 -11.68
N ARG A 368 -25.76 48.66 -12.06
CA ARG A 368 -25.22 48.81 -13.44
C ARG A 368 -26.04 48.07 -14.47
N HIS A 369 -26.59 46.92 -14.14
CA HIS A 369 -27.31 46.06 -15.07
C HIS A 369 -28.81 46.36 -15.12
N ASN A 370 -29.32 47.28 -14.26
CA ASN A 370 -30.70 47.68 -14.25
C ASN A 370 -30.82 49.18 -14.64
N PRO A 371 -31.24 49.49 -15.84
CA PRO A 371 -31.30 50.87 -16.35
C PRO A 371 -32.41 51.73 -15.70
N GLY A 372 -33.36 51.11 -14.96
CA GLY A 372 -34.44 51.76 -14.23
C GLY A 372 -34.14 51.90 -12.72
N ARG A 373 -35.20 52.24 -11.96
CA ARG A 373 -35.14 52.19 -10.50
C ARG A 373 -35.09 50.73 -10.07
N VAL A 374 -34.15 50.36 -9.21
CA VAL A 374 -33.98 49.02 -8.71
C VAL A 374 -34.03 49.02 -7.16
N SER A 375 -34.74 48.05 -6.60
CA SER A 375 -34.76 47.78 -5.15
C SER A 375 -33.80 46.65 -4.82
N ILE A 376 -32.86 46.91 -3.93
CA ILE A 376 -31.82 45.95 -3.52
C ILE A 376 -32.04 45.61 -2.03
N THR A 377 -32.16 44.34 -1.73
CA THR A 377 -32.22 43.86 -0.35
C THR A 377 -30.91 43.21 0.03
N VAL A 378 -30.26 43.74 1.06
CA VAL A 378 -29.10 43.12 1.70
C VAL A 378 -29.59 42.44 2.96
N ARG A 379 -29.52 41.09 3.00
CA ARG A 379 -29.98 40.32 4.14
C ARG A 379 -28.79 39.62 4.78
N THR A 380 -28.70 39.62 6.13
CA THR A 380 -27.71 38.87 6.87
C THR A 380 -28.37 37.92 7.85
N GLU A 381 -27.90 36.68 7.84
CA GLU A 381 -28.39 35.60 8.68
C GLU A 381 -27.18 34.85 9.30
N ALA A 382 -27.38 34.28 10.50
CA ALA A 382 -26.35 33.45 11.13
C ALA A 382 -27.03 32.17 11.64
N ALA A 383 -26.56 31.00 11.17
CA ALA A 383 -27.06 29.72 11.56
C ALA A 383 -25.99 28.62 11.41
N GLY A 384 -25.96 27.65 12.32
CA GLY A 384 -25.13 26.45 12.18
C GLY A 384 -23.61 26.69 12.07
N GLY A 385 -23.07 27.77 12.65
CA GLY A 385 -21.65 28.11 12.53
C GLY A 385 -21.28 28.85 11.24
N CYS A 386 -22.26 29.19 10.42
CA CYS A 386 -22.09 29.97 9.18
C CYS A 386 -22.82 31.29 9.23
N PHE A 387 -22.19 32.34 8.75
CA PHE A 387 -22.77 33.63 8.47
C PHE A 387 -23.10 33.71 6.97
N CYS A 388 -24.34 34.06 6.65
CA CYS A 388 -24.85 34.19 5.29
C CYS A 388 -25.18 35.66 4.99
N LEU A 389 -24.53 36.22 3.96
CA LEU A 389 -24.84 37.52 3.34
C LEU A 389 -25.59 37.24 2.04
N THR A 390 -26.82 37.70 1.96
CA THR A 390 -27.63 37.64 0.72
C THR A 390 -27.81 39.03 0.17
N VAL A 391 -27.46 39.25 -1.09
CA VAL A 391 -27.77 40.46 -1.85
C VAL A 391 -28.74 40.07 -2.99
N ALA A 392 -29.93 40.63 -2.98
CA ALA A 392 -30.97 40.33 -3.97
C ALA A 392 -31.54 41.64 -4.53
N ASP A 393 -31.78 41.67 -5.83
CA ASP A 393 -32.47 42.77 -6.51
C ASP A 393 -33.78 42.33 -7.18
N ASP A 394 -34.61 43.30 -7.58
CA ASP A 394 -35.86 43.10 -8.32
C ASP A 394 -35.70 43.41 -9.84
N GLY A 395 -34.48 43.41 -10.34
CA GLY A 395 -34.13 43.80 -11.69
C GLY A 395 -34.28 42.68 -12.73
N CYS A 396 -33.46 42.75 -13.80
CA CYS A 396 -33.55 41.82 -14.91
C CYS A 396 -32.92 40.42 -14.60
N GLY A 397 -32.21 40.29 -13.49
CA GLY A 397 -31.52 39.03 -13.10
C GLY A 397 -30.22 38.78 -13.86
N TYR A 398 -29.58 37.65 -13.57
CA TYR A 398 -28.38 37.22 -14.28
C TYR A 398 -28.73 36.61 -15.65
N PRO A 399 -28.01 36.96 -16.72
CA PRO A 399 -28.13 36.25 -17.99
C PRO A 399 -27.84 34.73 -17.81
N PRO A 400 -28.57 33.84 -18.52
CA PRO A 400 -28.35 32.38 -18.37
C PRO A 400 -26.92 31.94 -18.63
N ALA A 401 -26.22 32.60 -19.57
CA ALA A 401 -24.82 32.34 -19.87
C ALA A 401 -23.88 32.66 -18.69
N VAL A 402 -24.21 33.72 -17.91
CA VAL A 402 -23.44 34.09 -16.69
C VAL A 402 -23.63 33.05 -15.62
N LEU A 403 -24.86 32.62 -15.33
CA LEU A 403 -25.13 31.58 -14.35
C LEU A 403 -24.51 30.25 -14.74
N ALA A 404 -24.56 29.88 -16.02
CA ALA A 404 -23.91 28.66 -16.51
C ALA A 404 -22.40 28.73 -16.32
N ALA A 405 -21.77 29.87 -16.60
CA ALA A 405 -20.32 30.04 -16.41
C ALA A 405 -19.89 30.04 -14.93
N MET A 406 -20.68 30.63 -14.03
CA MET A 406 -20.41 30.68 -12.59
C MET A 406 -20.62 29.33 -11.90
N ASN A 407 -21.53 28.50 -12.41
CA ASN A 407 -21.82 27.17 -11.83
C ASN A 407 -21.09 26.02 -12.55
N ALA A 408 -20.26 26.29 -13.56
CA ALA A 408 -19.49 25.28 -14.27
C ALA A 408 -18.28 24.83 -13.43
N PRO A 409 -17.99 23.51 -13.36
CA PRO A 409 -16.83 23.01 -12.63
C PRO A 409 -15.49 23.37 -13.29
N GLU A 410 -15.48 23.75 -14.56
CA GLU A 410 -14.31 24.18 -15.32
C GLU A 410 -14.57 25.53 -16.05
N PRO A 411 -13.55 26.41 -16.18
CA PRO A 411 -13.69 27.67 -16.88
C PRO A 411 -14.11 27.48 -18.34
N CYS A 412 -15.21 28.11 -18.79
CA CYS A 412 -15.62 28.10 -20.17
C CYS A 412 -14.79 29.08 -21.01
N GLU A 413 -14.22 28.63 -22.15
CA GLU A 413 -13.38 29.47 -23.03
C GLU A 413 -14.09 30.73 -23.59
N ASN A 414 -15.44 30.77 -23.61
CA ASN A 414 -16.27 31.89 -24.11
C ASN A 414 -17.15 32.49 -22.99
N ALA A 415 -16.71 32.48 -21.74
CA ALA A 415 -17.47 33.04 -20.64
C ALA A 415 -17.64 34.56 -20.82
N PRO A 416 -18.85 35.14 -20.60
CA PRO A 416 -19.05 36.57 -20.60
C PRO A 416 -18.18 37.22 -19.52
N HIS A 417 -17.86 38.53 -19.68
CA HIS A 417 -17.07 39.29 -18.70
C HIS A 417 -17.78 39.38 -17.35
N ILE A 418 -17.46 38.44 -16.46
CA ILE A 418 -18.03 38.29 -15.12
C ILE A 418 -17.01 38.61 -14.03
N LEU A 419 -15.98 39.42 -14.34
CA LEU A 419 -14.84 39.67 -13.46
C LEU A 419 -15.28 40.11 -12.05
N GLY A 420 -16.30 41.00 -11.94
CA GLY A 420 -16.81 41.45 -10.64
C GLY A 420 -17.41 40.32 -9.78
N LEU A 421 -18.14 39.34 -10.37
CA LEU A 421 -18.66 38.18 -9.66
C LEU A 421 -17.55 37.21 -9.28
N HIS A 422 -16.54 37.08 -10.13
CA HIS A 422 -15.38 36.26 -9.85
C HIS A 422 -14.55 36.83 -8.68
N VAL A 423 -14.41 38.16 -8.58
CA VAL A 423 -13.80 38.79 -7.37
C VAL A 423 -14.60 38.46 -6.12
N VAL A 424 -15.94 38.48 -6.16
CA VAL A 424 -16.79 38.10 -5.02
C VAL A 424 -16.55 36.66 -4.61
N GLU A 425 -16.50 35.74 -5.56
CA GLU A 425 -16.24 34.33 -5.35
C GLU A 425 -14.84 34.11 -4.70
N GLN A 426 -13.81 34.71 -5.28
CA GLN A 426 -12.43 34.57 -4.74
C GLN A 426 -12.28 35.16 -3.34
N ILE A 427 -12.95 36.27 -3.04
CA ILE A 427 -12.97 36.84 -1.69
C ILE A 427 -13.67 35.87 -0.71
N ALA A 428 -14.80 35.27 -1.09
CA ALA A 428 -15.50 34.30 -0.25
C ALA A 428 -14.61 33.06 0.03
N ILE A 429 -14.00 32.49 -1.01
CA ILE A 429 -13.06 31.33 -0.90
C ILE A 429 -11.88 31.70 -0.01
N ALA A 430 -11.28 32.87 -0.19
CA ALA A 430 -10.15 33.31 0.62
C ALA A 430 -10.48 33.44 2.11
N HIS A 431 -11.76 33.63 2.47
CA HIS A 431 -12.25 33.63 3.85
C HIS A 431 -12.71 32.25 4.33
N GLY A 432 -12.53 31.18 3.51
CA GLY A 432 -12.95 29.82 3.86
C GLY A 432 -14.47 29.60 3.66
N GLY A 433 -15.11 30.48 2.91
CA GLY A 433 -16.53 30.43 2.57
C GLY A 433 -16.79 30.02 1.12
N LYS A 434 -18.01 30.31 0.67
CA LYS A 434 -18.46 30.09 -0.72
C LYS A 434 -19.41 31.20 -1.15
N ALA A 435 -19.50 31.42 -2.48
CA ALA A 435 -20.48 32.29 -3.14
C ALA A 435 -21.38 31.46 -4.02
N GLU A 436 -22.68 31.76 -4.03
CA GLU A 436 -23.68 31.12 -4.88
C GLU A 436 -24.49 32.21 -5.58
N PHE A 437 -24.69 32.04 -6.89
CA PHE A 437 -25.44 33.01 -7.72
C PHE A 437 -26.67 32.34 -8.32
N ALA A 438 -27.81 32.99 -8.20
CA ALA A 438 -29.10 32.47 -8.66
C ALA A 438 -30.00 33.59 -9.16
N GLN A 439 -31.11 33.23 -9.81
CA GLN A 439 -32.20 34.16 -10.05
C GLN A 439 -32.98 34.39 -8.76
N ASN A 440 -33.41 35.66 -8.58
CA ASN A 440 -34.33 35.99 -7.48
C ASN A 440 -35.79 35.69 -7.90
N ILE A 441 -36.65 35.45 -6.91
CA ILE A 441 -38.08 35.17 -7.14
C ILE A 441 -38.89 36.33 -6.52
N PRO A 442 -39.82 36.93 -7.26
CA PRO A 442 -40.35 36.57 -8.59
C PRO A 442 -39.44 36.98 -9.75
N GLN A 443 -38.55 37.95 -9.59
CA GLN A 443 -37.66 38.48 -10.62
C GLN A 443 -36.42 39.09 -9.98
N GLY A 444 -35.25 39.13 -10.71
CA GLY A 444 -34.03 39.79 -10.29
C GLY A 444 -32.85 38.83 -10.11
N ALA A 445 -31.72 39.38 -9.64
CA ALA A 445 -30.54 38.61 -9.31
C ALA A 445 -30.42 38.36 -7.79
N LYS A 446 -29.85 37.23 -7.40
CA LYS A 446 -29.59 36.86 -6.02
C LYS A 446 -28.18 36.29 -5.91
N ALA A 447 -27.39 36.88 -5.00
CA ALA A 447 -26.08 36.33 -4.59
C ALA A 447 -26.13 35.97 -3.10
N VAL A 448 -25.63 34.78 -2.76
CA VAL A 448 -25.57 34.28 -1.39
C VAL A 448 -24.10 33.94 -1.06
N ILE A 449 -23.57 34.62 -0.06
CA ILE A 449 -22.19 34.47 0.39
C ILE A 449 -22.22 33.83 1.78
N SER A 450 -21.65 32.66 1.91
CA SER A 450 -21.54 31.94 3.18
C SER A 450 -20.13 32.03 3.71
N LEU A 451 -19.95 32.52 4.94
CA LEU A 451 -18.64 32.67 5.60
C LEU A 451 -18.64 31.90 6.93
N PRO A 452 -17.54 31.26 7.32
CA PRO A 452 -17.44 30.63 8.62
C PRO A 452 -17.45 31.69 9.72
N MET A 453 -18.15 31.39 10.82
CA MET A 453 -18.10 32.20 12.06
C MET A 453 -16.93 31.74 12.94
N GLU A 454 -16.49 32.62 13.81
CA GLU A 454 -15.49 32.31 14.86
C GLU A 454 -16.02 31.38 15.95
#